data_f8827cc1f84f8a8aab2ff268d72923f1
#
_entry.id   f8827cc1f84f8a8aab2ff268d72923f1
#
_cell.length_a   1.000
_cell.length_b   1.000
_cell.length_c   1.000
_cell.angle_alpha   90.00
_cell.angle_beta   90.00
_cell.angle_gamma   90.00
#
_symmetry.space_group_name_H-M   'P 1'
#
loop_
_entity.id
_entity.type
_entity.pdbx_description
1 polymer ?
#
loop_
_entity_poly.entity_id
_entity_poly.type
_entity_poly.pdbx_seq_one_letter_code
_entity_poly.pdbx_strand_id
1 'polypeptide(L)'
;MPYFAGPVGDERDALLTFLEVPRAALRAAVFGLTDEQARSRPAASALCLGGLVKHAARTERRWVVAGIAGQPLPGLWPIEDWPADFRLTEQETLDGVLAYYAETAALTAQIVSGVGDLGQPSAVNPEQSARWVLFHLIQETARHAGHADIIRETLDGMRAGQLLDAYEAG
;
A
#
# COMPACT_ATOMS: atom_id res chain seq x y z
N MET A 1 -6.48 -15.15 -2.12
CA MET A 1 -5.17 -14.76 -2.71
C MET A 1 -4.04 -15.53 -2.05
N PRO A 2 -3.09 -16.11 -2.75
CA PRO A 2 -2.06 -16.89 -2.11
C PRO A 2 -1.10 -15.99 -1.30
N TYR A 3 -0.55 -16.53 -0.21
CA TYR A 3 0.54 -15.91 0.56
C TYR A 3 1.77 -15.56 -0.28
N PHE A 4 1.88 -16.12 -1.47
CA PHE A 4 3.01 -15.99 -2.38
C PHE A 4 2.52 -15.58 -3.75
N ALA A 5 3.36 -14.81 -4.46
CA ALA A 5 3.15 -14.52 -5.87
C ALA A 5 3.06 -15.83 -6.67
N GLY A 6 2.10 -15.89 -7.58
CA GLY A 6 1.99 -16.99 -8.53
C GLY A 6 3.09 -16.95 -9.60
N PRO A 7 3.05 -17.88 -10.57
CA PRO A 7 3.92 -17.83 -11.74
C PRO A 7 3.78 -16.49 -12.47
N VAL A 8 4.89 -15.94 -12.95
CA VAL A 8 4.95 -14.64 -13.63
C VAL A 8 5.58 -14.79 -15.02
N GLY A 9 5.14 -13.99 -16.00
CA GLY A 9 5.55 -14.10 -17.38
C GLY A 9 6.84 -13.33 -17.68
N ASP A 10 6.97 -12.14 -17.13
CA ASP A 10 8.10 -11.25 -17.34
C ASP A 10 8.40 -10.40 -16.10
N GLU A 11 9.42 -9.53 -16.18
CA GLU A 11 9.83 -8.68 -15.07
C GLU A 11 8.72 -7.72 -14.60
N ARG A 12 7.99 -7.13 -15.54
CA ARG A 12 6.91 -6.18 -15.24
C ARG A 12 5.75 -6.87 -14.52
N ASP A 13 5.34 -8.00 -15.04
CA ASP A 13 4.33 -8.86 -14.43
C ASP A 13 4.78 -9.31 -13.03
N ALA A 14 6.06 -9.71 -12.88
CA ALA A 14 6.65 -10.06 -11.61
C ALA A 14 6.54 -8.91 -10.59
N LEU A 15 6.97 -7.70 -10.94
CA LEU A 15 6.96 -6.55 -10.04
C LEU A 15 5.54 -6.18 -9.60
N LEU A 16 4.57 -6.18 -10.50
CA LEU A 16 3.17 -5.90 -10.18
C LEU A 16 2.54 -7.01 -9.31
N THR A 17 2.81 -8.27 -9.64
CA THR A 17 2.31 -9.42 -8.90
C THR A 17 2.89 -9.47 -7.49
N PHE A 18 4.21 -9.24 -7.33
CA PHE A 18 4.85 -9.18 -6.01
C PHE A 18 4.40 -7.96 -5.18
N LEU A 19 4.05 -6.84 -5.81
CA LEU A 19 3.46 -5.69 -5.11
C LEU A 19 2.05 -5.99 -4.61
N GLU A 20 1.28 -6.79 -5.36
CA GLU A 20 -0.09 -7.14 -4.97
C GLU A 20 -0.15 -8.03 -3.71
N VAL A 21 0.86 -8.86 -3.46
CA VAL A 21 0.92 -9.71 -2.25
C VAL A 21 0.84 -8.88 -0.96
N PRO A 22 1.73 -7.92 -0.69
CA PRO A 22 1.64 -7.10 0.53
C PRO A 22 0.46 -6.13 0.54
N ARG A 23 -0.08 -5.71 -0.62
CA ARG A 23 -1.33 -4.95 -0.69
C ARG A 23 -2.51 -5.78 -0.15
N ALA A 24 -2.60 -7.04 -0.59
CA ALA A 24 -3.63 -7.96 -0.13
C ALA A 24 -3.51 -8.20 1.39
N ALA A 25 -2.31 -8.36 1.91
CA ALA A 25 -2.06 -8.51 3.35
C ALA A 25 -2.54 -7.28 4.13
N LEU A 26 -2.27 -6.05 3.66
CA LEU A 26 -2.77 -4.83 4.29
C LEU A 26 -4.30 -4.74 4.27
N ARG A 27 -4.96 -5.10 3.15
CA ARG A 27 -6.43 -5.12 3.08
C ARG A 27 -7.03 -6.18 3.99
N ALA A 28 -6.43 -7.37 4.04
CA ALA A 28 -6.85 -8.42 4.94
C ALA A 28 -6.70 -8.03 6.43
N ALA A 29 -5.62 -7.32 6.79
CA ALA A 29 -5.39 -6.88 8.16
C ALA A 29 -6.48 -5.92 8.68
N VAL A 30 -7.19 -5.23 7.81
CA VAL A 30 -8.31 -4.33 8.18
C VAL A 30 -9.70 -4.90 7.90
N PHE A 31 -9.76 -6.12 7.36
CA PHE A 31 -11.03 -6.75 7.00
C PHE A 31 -11.95 -6.92 8.22
N GLY A 32 -13.21 -6.50 8.06
CA GLY A 32 -14.23 -6.57 9.10
C GLY A 32 -14.09 -5.56 10.26
N LEU A 33 -13.15 -4.62 10.18
CA LEU A 33 -13.00 -3.59 11.21
C LEU A 33 -13.96 -2.44 11.01
N THR A 34 -14.39 -1.85 12.14
CA THR A 34 -15.04 -0.54 12.14
C THR A 34 -14.01 0.58 12.00
N ASP A 35 -14.47 1.79 11.65
CA ASP A 35 -13.62 2.99 11.60
C ASP A 35 -12.95 3.29 12.95
N GLU A 36 -13.63 3.06 14.06
CA GLU A 36 -13.08 3.24 15.40
C GLU A 36 -11.93 2.27 15.68
N GLN A 37 -12.13 0.99 15.35
CA GLN A 37 -11.08 -0.04 15.46
C GLN A 37 -9.88 0.29 14.55
N ALA A 38 -10.14 0.73 13.33
CA ALA A 38 -9.10 1.11 12.37
C ALA A 38 -8.26 2.33 12.83
N ARG A 39 -8.84 3.23 13.65
CA ARG A 39 -8.14 4.39 14.27
C ARG A 39 -7.44 4.03 15.57
N SER A 40 -7.81 2.93 16.21
CA SER A 40 -7.27 2.54 17.51
C SER A 40 -5.77 2.22 17.46
N ARG A 41 -5.10 2.35 18.61
CA ARG A 41 -3.66 2.10 18.76
C ARG A 41 -3.44 1.11 19.89
N PRO A 42 -3.74 -0.18 19.66
CA PRO A 42 -3.67 -1.19 20.72
C PRO A 42 -2.24 -1.63 21.08
N ALA A 43 -1.27 -1.35 20.22
CA ALA A 43 0.13 -1.70 20.41
C ALA A 43 0.93 -0.54 21.03
N ALA A 44 2.19 -0.80 21.43
CA ALA A 44 3.11 0.23 21.92
C ALA A 44 3.50 1.27 20.85
N SER A 45 3.26 0.99 19.58
CA SER A 45 3.49 1.90 18.46
C SER A 45 2.41 2.98 18.37
N ALA A 46 2.76 4.13 17.79
CA ALA A 46 1.82 5.18 17.44
C ALA A 46 1.02 4.88 16.15
N LEU A 47 1.30 3.78 15.46
CA LEU A 47 0.63 3.36 14.24
C LEU A 47 -0.78 2.84 14.52
N CYS A 48 -1.68 3.06 13.57
CA CYS A 48 -3.01 2.44 13.55
C CYS A 48 -3.27 1.80 12.18
N LEU A 49 -4.16 0.81 12.14
CA LEU A 49 -4.40 0.00 10.95
C LEU A 49 -4.88 0.84 9.76
N GLY A 50 -5.88 1.71 9.95
CA GLY A 50 -6.36 2.59 8.89
C GLY A 50 -5.32 3.59 8.40
N GLY A 51 -4.45 4.08 9.31
CA GLY A 51 -3.32 4.93 8.96
C GLY A 51 -2.27 4.21 8.10
N LEU A 52 -2.00 2.93 8.36
CA LEU A 52 -1.08 2.13 7.54
C LEU A 52 -1.60 1.93 6.11
N VAL A 53 -2.89 1.62 5.93
CA VAL A 53 -3.51 1.52 4.61
C VAL A 53 -3.45 2.86 3.87
N LYS A 54 -3.80 3.97 4.54
CA LYS A 54 -3.71 5.32 3.98
C LYS A 54 -2.28 5.65 3.54
N HIS A 55 -1.30 5.40 4.41
CA HIS A 55 0.10 5.63 4.11
C HIS A 55 0.56 4.84 2.88
N ALA A 56 0.26 3.55 2.80
CA ALA A 56 0.62 2.71 1.68
C ALA A 56 0.02 3.25 0.36
N ALA A 57 -1.28 3.58 0.37
CA ALA A 57 -1.97 4.14 -0.78
C ALA A 57 -1.37 5.47 -1.27
N ARG A 58 -1.10 6.41 -0.33
CA ARG A 58 -0.52 7.71 -0.65
C ARG A 58 0.92 7.60 -1.12
N THR A 59 1.72 6.75 -0.48
CA THR A 59 3.11 6.48 -0.85
C THR A 59 3.18 5.90 -2.25
N GLU A 60 2.38 4.89 -2.54
CA GLU A 60 2.34 4.30 -3.87
C GLU A 60 1.95 5.32 -4.94
N ARG A 61 0.90 6.11 -4.69
CA ARG A 61 0.45 7.15 -5.64
C ARG A 61 1.52 8.21 -5.89
N ARG A 62 2.27 8.64 -4.86
CA ARG A 62 3.39 9.57 -5.01
C ARG A 62 4.48 9.02 -5.93
N TRP A 63 4.96 7.83 -5.62
CA TRP A 63 6.04 7.22 -6.37
C TRP A 63 5.66 6.89 -7.81
N VAL A 64 4.42 6.47 -8.04
CA VAL A 64 3.99 6.11 -9.39
C VAL A 64 3.61 7.33 -10.22
N VAL A 65 2.78 8.24 -9.68
CA VAL A 65 2.31 9.41 -10.44
C VAL A 65 3.40 10.46 -10.58
N ALA A 66 4.00 10.91 -9.47
CA ALA A 66 5.05 11.91 -9.54
C ALA A 66 6.39 11.29 -9.95
N GLY A 67 6.75 10.12 -9.44
CA GLY A 67 8.04 9.48 -9.70
C GLY A 67 8.14 8.83 -11.07
N ILE A 68 7.23 7.94 -11.44
CA ILE A 68 7.30 7.21 -12.72
C ILE A 68 6.69 8.02 -13.86
N ALA A 69 5.46 8.55 -13.69
CA ALA A 69 4.76 9.26 -14.75
C ALA A 69 5.19 10.73 -14.90
N GLY A 70 5.90 11.30 -13.93
CA GLY A 70 6.34 12.70 -13.94
C GLY A 70 5.18 13.71 -13.91
N GLN A 71 4.03 13.30 -13.38
CA GLN A 71 2.83 14.14 -13.34
C GLN A 71 2.75 14.92 -12.02
N PRO A 72 2.24 16.16 -12.02
CA PRO A 72 2.02 16.93 -10.81
C PRO A 72 1.00 16.25 -9.90
N LEU A 73 1.21 16.32 -8.59
CA LEU A 73 0.35 15.69 -7.59
C LEU A 73 0.07 16.67 -6.44
N PRO A 74 -0.69 17.76 -6.69
CA PRO A 74 -0.94 18.79 -5.70
C PRO A 74 -1.58 18.24 -4.42
N GLY A 75 -1.13 18.72 -3.25
CA GLY A 75 -1.62 18.29 -1.93
C GLY A 75 -1.12 16.91 -1.49
N LEU A 76 -0.38 16.20 -2.35
CA LEU A 76 0.21 14.90 -2.01
C LEU A 76 1.73 14.88 -2.21
N TRP A 77 2.26 15.63 -3.18
CA TRP A 77 3.69 15.79 -3.43
C TRP A 77 4.02 17.25 -3.79
N PRO A 78 5.03 17.90 -3.16
CA PRO A 78 5.87 17.35 -2.06
C PRO A 78 5.08 17.09 -0.77
N ILE A 79 5.65 16.26 0.13
CA ILE A 79 5.00 15.91 1.40
C ILE A 79 5.17 17.06 2.39
N GLU A 80 4.05 17.64 2.87
CA GLU A 80 4.05 18.73 3.84
C GLU A 80 3.91 18.24 5.29
N ASP A 81 3.12 17.19 5.53
CA ASP A 81 2.91 16.58 6.85
C ASP A 81 3.05 15.06 6.76
N TRP A 82 4.26 14.56 6.99
CA TRP A 82 4.55 13.13 6.97
C TRP A 82 3.77 12.32 8.04
N PRO A 83 3.67 12.78 9.31
CA PRO A 83 2.87 12.10 10.31
C PRO A 83 1.38 11.97 9.99
N ALA A 84 0.80 12.88 9.20
CA ALA A 84 -0.61 12.82 8.82
C ALA A 84 -0.97 11.59 7.96
N ASP A 85 0.01 11.06 7.22
CA ASP A 85 -0.21 9.86 6.40
C ASP A 85 -0.53 8.62 7.24
N PHE A 86 0.00 8.55 8.47
CA PHE A 86 -0.17 7.42 9.38
C PHE A 86 -1.38 7.53 10.31
N ARG A 87 -2.28 8.48 10.04
CA ARG A 87 -3.49 8.70 10.84
C ARG A 87 -4.73 8.63 9.96
N LEU A 88 -5.70 7.87 10.40
CA LEU A 88 -7.06 7.95 9.87
C LEU A 88 -7.80 9.03 10.68
N THR A 89 -8.14 10.16 10.06
CA THR A 89 -8.83 11.27 10.71
C THR A 89 -10.31 10.94 10.97
N GLU A 90 -10.98 11.75 11.76
CA GLU A 90 -12.43 11.57 12.03
C GLU A 90 -13.30 11.75 10.78
N GLN A 91 -12.82 12.52 9.80
CA GLN A 91 -13.51 12.78 8.53
C GLN A 91 -13.27 11.69 7.50
N GLU A 92 -12.28 10.82 7.71
CA GLU A 92 -11.94 9.73 6.82
C GLU A 92 -12.56 8.43 7.32
N THR A 93 -13.06 7.61 6.40
CA THR A 93 -13.56 6.26 6.69
C THR A 93 -12.58 5.20 6.19
N LEU A 94 -12.60 4.02 6.79
CA LEU A 94 -11.80 2.89 6.33
C LEU A 94 -12.16 2.51 4.89
N ASP A 95 -13.45 2.46 4.58
CA ASP A 95 -13.93 2.16 3.23
C ASP A 95 -13.44 3.18 2.20
N GLY A 96 -13.45 4.48 2.55
CA GLY A 96 -12.93 5.54 1.69
C GLY A 96 -11.44 5.39 1.39
N VAL A 97 -10.65 5.02 2.40
CA VAL A 97 -9.21 4.78 2.23
C VAL A 97 -8.94 3.50 1.43
N LEU A 98 -9.73 2.45 1.63
CA LEU A 98 -9.64 1.21 0.83
C LEU A 98 -10.00 1.45 -0.63
N ALA A 99 -11.05 2.22 -0.91
CA ALA A 99 -11.43 2.62 -2.27
C ALA A 99 -10.30 3.42 -2.95
N TYR A 100 -9.74 4.39 -2.24
CA TYR A 100 -8.59 5.16 -2.74
C TYR A 100 -7.36 4.28 -3.01
N TYR A 101 -7.12 3.26 -2.18
CA TYR A 101 -6.01 2.31 -2.41
C TYR A 101 -6.27 1.44 -3.64
N ALA A 102 -7.50 0.99 -3.85
CA ALA A 102 -7.87 0.22 -5.03
C ALA A 102 -7.71 1.04 -6.33
N GLU A 103 -8.15 2.31 -6.33
CA GLU A 103 -7.92 3.24 -7.44
C GLU A 103 -6.42 3.44 -7.71
N THR A 104 -5.62 3.60 -6.65
CA THR A 104 -4.17 3.76 -6.77
C THR A 104 -3.53 2.53 -7.37
N ALA A 105 -3.92 1.32 -6.95
CA ALA A 105 -3.41 0.08 -7.51
C ALA A 105 -3.74 -0.08 -9.00
N ALA A 106 -4.97 0.27 -9.41
CA ALA A 106 -5.37 0.27 -10.83
C ALA A 106 -4.56 1.28 -11.65
N LEU A 107 -4.36 2.50 -11.12
CA LEU A 107 -3.55 3.54 -11.75
C LEU A 107 -2.09 3.11 -11.87
N THR A 108 -1.53 2.45 -10.85
CA THR A 108 -0.18 1.87 -10.89
C THR A 108 -0.03 0.89 -12.03
N ALA A 109 -0.95 -0.06 -12.16
CA ALA A 109 -0.94 -1.04 -13.25
C ALA A 109 -0.99 -0.35 -14.63
N GLN A 110 -1.85 0.67 -14.78
CA GLN A 110 -1.98 1.44 -16.01
C GLN A 110 -0.67 2.19 -16.35
N ILE A 111 -0.09 2.94 -15.39
CA ILE A 111 1.14 3.70 -15.62
C ILE A 111 2.29 2.76 -15.94
N VAL A 112 2.46 1.70 -15.15
CA VAL A 112 3.57 0.74 -15.34
C VAL A 112 3.44 0.01 -16.68
N SER A 113 2.23 -0.32 -17.15
CA SER A 113 2.04 -0.93 -18.47
C SER A 113 2.49 -0.03 -19.62
N GLY A 114 2.38 1.29 -19.44
CA GLY A 114 2.83 2.29 -20.43
C GLY A 114 4.34 2.60 -20.41
N VAL A 115 5.08 2.14 -19.40
CA VAL A 115 6.53 2.36 -19.30
C VAL A 115 7.26 1.49 -20.32
N GLY A 116 7.96 2.10 -21.30
CA GLY A 116 8.72 1.37 -22.32
C GLY A 116 9.94 0.64 -21.76
N ASP A 117 10.70 1.30 -20.89
CA ASP A 117 11.89 0.77 -20.22
C ASP A 117 11.80 0.99 -18.70
N LEU A 118 11.80 -0.08 -17.92
CA LEU A 118 11.82 0.00 -16.45
C LEU A 118 13.13 0.59 -15.90
N GLY A 119 14.17 0.69 -16.72
CA GLY A 119 15.41 1.39 -16.41
C GLY A 119 15.31 2.91 -16.52
N GLN A 120 14.22 3.48 -17.06
CA GLN A 120 14.07 4.93 -17.18
C GLN A 120 14.18 5.62 -15.82
N PRO A 121 14.85 6.80 -15.74
CA PRO A 121 14.96 7.57 -14.51
C PRO A 121 13.60 8.03 -13.97
N SER A 122 13.46 8.03 -12.65
CA SER A 122 12.32 8.67 -11.98
C SER A 122 12.38 10.19 -12.12
N ALA A 123 11.24 10.81 -12.32
CA ALA A 123 11.12 12.28 -12.47
C ALA A 123 11.42 13.03 -11.15
N VAL A 124 11.27 12.41 -9.99
CA VAL A 124 11.55 13.03 -8.69
C VAL A 124 12.98 12.81 -8.20
N ASN A 125 13.64 11.74 -8.66
CA ASN A 125 15.04 11.47 -8.37
C ASN A 125 15.68 10.66 -9.52
N PRO A 126 16.49 11.29 -10.38
CA PRO A 126 17.08 10.64 -11.54
C PRO A 126 18.04 9.49 -11.23
N GLU A 127 18.54 9.37 -10.01
CA GLU A 127 19.37 8.23 -9.58
C GLU A 127 18.55 6.94 -9.36
N GLN A 128 17.23 7.07 -9.30
CA GLN A 128 16.28 5.98 -9.11
C GLN A 128 15.56 5.70 -10.43
N SER A 129 15.45 4.43 -10.81
CA SER A 129 14.69 4.02 -11.99
C SER A 129 13.24 3.68 -11.64
N ALA A 130 12.37 3.54 -12.66
CA ALA A 130 11.02 3.02 -12.48
C ALA A 130 11.05 1.62 -11.81
N ARG A 131 12.01 0.77 -12.18
CA ARG A 131 12.26 -0.53 -11.53
C ARG A 131 12.57 -0.36 -10.04
N TRP A 132 13.46 0.57 -9.71
CA TRP A 132 13.79 0.87 -8.31
C TRP A 132 12.55 1.29 -7.52
N VAL A 133 11.71 2.15 -8.09
CA VAL A 133 10.45 2.58 -7.47
C VAL A 133 9.55 1.39 -7.15
N LEU A 134 9.38 0.46 -8.08
CA LEU A 134 8.55 -0.72 -7.87
C LEU A 134 9.11 -1.64 -6.77
N PHE A 135 10.42 -1.88 -6.75
CA PHE A 135 11.06 -2.62 -5.65
C PHE A 135 10.91 -1.91 -4.31
N HIS A 136 11.06 -0.58 -4.29
CA HIS A 136 10.84 0.20 -3.08
C HIS A 136 9.40 0.05 -2.57
N LEU A 137 8.39 0.13 -3.44
CA LEU A 137 6.99 -0.05 -3.08
C LEU A 137 6.71 -1.46 -2.54
N ILE A 138 7.28 -2.51 -3.14
CA ILE A 138 7.16 -3.88 -2.63
C ILE A 138 7.73 -3.96 -1.21
N GLN A 139 8.95 -3.47 -0.99
CA GLN A 139 9.63 -3.49 0.31
C GLN A 139 8.86 -2.68 1.37
N GLU A 140 8.43 -1.48 1.01
CA GLU A 140 7.73 -0.55 1.90
C GLU A 140 6.37 -1.11 2.32
N THR A 141 5.58 -1.59 1.35
CA THR A 141 4.27 -2.18 1.61
C THR A 141 4.38 -3.46 2.43
N ALA A 142 5.36 -4.32 2.14
CA ALA A 142 5.59 -5.55 2.92
C ALA A 142 5.99 -5.26 4.37
N ARG A 143 6.82 -4.22 4.61
CA ARG A 143 7.16 -3.78 5.97
C ARG A 143 5.91 -3.35 6.73
N HIS A 144 5.04 -2.56 6.11
CA HIS A 144 3.83 -2.06 6.73
C HIS A 144 2.76 -3.14 6.89
N ALA A 145 2.71 -4.14 6.03
CA ALA A 145 1.87 -5.32 6.21
C ALA A 145 2.26 -6.09 7.50
N GLY A 146 3.56 -6.31 7.73
CA GLY A 146 4.02 -6.92 8.98
C GLY A 146 3.70 -6.10 10.25
N HIS A 147 3.74 -4.76 10.17
CA HIS A 147 3.28 -3.90 11.25
C HIS A 147 1.76 -4.06 11.49
N ALA A 148 0.98 -4.12 10.41
CA ALA A 148 -0.46 -4.29 10.48
C ALA A 148 -0.85 -5.65 11.09
N ASP A 149 -0.15 -6.72 10.75
CA ASP A 149 -0.36 -8.05 11.34
C ASP A 149 -0.22 -8.02 12.86
N ILE A 150 0.88 -7.43 13.38
CA ILE A 150 1.13 -7.33 14.83
C ILE A 150 0.08 -6.45 15.52
N ILE A 151 -0.33 -5.33 14.90
CA ILE A 151 -1.36 -4.45 15.45
C ILE A 151 -2.71 -5.17 15.48
N ARG A 152 -3.07 -5.91 14.43
CA ARG A 152 -4.30 -6.68 14.35
C ARG A 152 -4.33 -7.81 15.39
N GLU A 153 -3.24 -8.57 15.50
CA GLU A 153 -3.14 -9.62 16.52
C GLU A 153 -3.26 -9.06 17.93
N THR A 154 -2.74 -7.84 18.18
CA THR A 154 -2.89 -7.15 19.46
C THR A 154 -4.32 -6.66 19.69
N LEU A 155 -5.04 -6.25 18.63
CA LEU A 155 -6.39 -5.70 18.71
C LEU A 155 -7.43 -6.77 19.08
N ASP A 156 -7.41 -7.92 18.40
CA ASP A 156 -8.47 -8.93 18.48
C ASP A 156 -7.97 -10.38 18.40
N GLY A 157 -6.65 -10.62 18.35
CA GLY A 157 -6.04 -11.96 18.31
C GLY A 157 -6.05 -12.61 16.92
N MET A 158 -6.61 -11.97 15.90
CA MET A 158 -6.63 -12.51 14.55
C MET A 158 -5.24 -12.48 13.91
N ARG A 159 -4.84 -13.60 13.31
CA ARG A 159 -3.52 -13.75 12.67
C ARG A 159 -3.61 -13.62 11.15
N ALA A 160 -2.51 -13.23 10.53
CA ALA A 160 -2.40 -13.00 9.08
C ALA A 160 -3.05 -14.09 8.22
N GLY A 161 -2.83 -15.38 8.53
CA GLY A 161 -3.45 -16.48 7.81
C GLY A 161 -4.96 -16.51 7.86
N GLN A 162 -5.50 -16.38 9.06
CA GLN A 162 -6.94 -16.34 9.29
C GLN A 162 -7.59 -15.14 8.60
N LEU A 163 -6.89 -13.99 8.60
CA LEU A 163 -7.35 -12.75 7.96
C LEU A 163 -7.39 -12.88 6.44
N LEU A 164 -6.35 -13.47 5.84
CA LEU A 164 -6.32 -13.74 4.40
C LEU A 164 -7.44 -14.71 3.99
N ASP A 165 -7.61 -15.81 4.71
CA ASP A 165 -8.68 -16.77 4.46
C ASP A 165 -10.07 -16.13 4.57
N ALA A 166 -10.30 -15.31 5.59
CA ALA A 166 -11.56 -14.59 5.79
C ALA A 166 -11.81 -13.53 4.69
N TYR A 167 -10.78 -12.79 4.29
CA TYR A 167 -10.85 -11.79 3.24
C TYR A 167 -11.14 -12.40 1.86
N GLU A 168 -10.66 -13.62 1.59
CA GLU A 168 -10.93 -14.34 0.33
C GLU A 168 -12.32 -14.99 0.28
N ALA A 169 -12.90 -15.26 1.44
CA ALA A 169 -14.22 -15.88 1.54
C ALA A 169 -15.39 -14.88 1.47
N GLY A 170 -15.14 -13.58 1.71
CA GLY A 170 -16.15 -12.51 1.73
C GLY A 170 -16.16 -11.67 0.49
#